data_564b33adeab49a41586a262375358a55
#
_entry.id   564b33adeab49a41586a262375358a55
#
_cell.length_a   1.000
_cell.length_b   1.000
_cell.length_c   1.000
_cell.angle_alpha   90.00
_cell.angle_beta   90.00
_cell.angle_gamma   90.00
#
_symmetry.space_group_name_H-M   'P 1'
#
loop_
_entity.id
_entity.type
_entity.pdbx_description
1 polymer ?
#
loop_
_entity_poly.entity_id
_entity_poly.type
_entity_poly.pdbx_seq_one_letter_code
_entity_poly.pdbx_strand_id
1 'polypeptide(L)' 'MQEVSVVIPNFNGMAYLDGVLSSLERQTISNFEVILVDNGSTDGSCAFVAAEYPWVHMIQ' A
#
# COMPACT_ATOMS: atom_id res chain seq x y z
N MET A 1 -3.84 18.62 2.22
CA MET A 1 -3.00 18.23 3.36
C MET A 1 -3.50 16.90 3.93
N GLN A 2 -2.61 15.94 4.11
CA GLN A 2 -2.95 14.67 4.74
C GLN A 2 -2.92 14.84 6.25
N GLU A 3 -3.96 14.40 6.90
CA GLU A 3 -4.04 14.43 8.37
C GLU A 3 -3.74 13.08 8.99
N VAL A 4 -3.77 12.01 8.19
CA VAL A 4 -3.56 10.66 8.67
C VAL A 4 -2.63 9.94 7.72
N SER A 5 -1.63 9.26 8.25
CA SER A 5 -0.76 8.39 7.49
C SER A 5 -1.05 6.95 7.87
N VAL A 6 -1.31 6.11 6.88
CA VAL A 6 -1.51 4.68 7.08
C VAL A 6 -0.22 4.00 6.67
N VAL A 7 0.47 3.38 7.62
CA VAL A 7 1.74 2.71 7.37
C VAL A 7 1.49 1.20 7.36
N ILE A 8 1.87 0.57 6.27
CA ILE A 8 1.66 -0.86 6.08
C ILE A 8 3.04 -1.52 5.93
N PRO A 9 3.49 -2.30 6.91
CA PRO A 9 4.70 -3.08 6.74
C PRO A 9 4.40 -4.26 5.83
N ASN A 10 5.27 -4.55 4.88
CA ASN A 10 5.08 -5.62 3.95
C ASN A 10 6.30 -6.54 3.88
N PHE A 11 6.05 -7.82 4.00
CA PHE A 11 7.02 -8.86 3.68
C PHE A 11 6.25 -10.00 3.03
N ASN A 12 6.39 -10.12 1.70
CA ASN A 12 5.71 -11.16 0.92
C ASN A 12 4.19 -11.18 1.17
N GLY A 13 3.58 -10.01 1.16
CA GLY A 13 2.16 -9.85 1.50
C GLY A 13 1.22 -9.84 0.29
N MET A 14 1.65 -10.37 -0.86
CA MET A 14 0.84 -10.34 -2.08
C MET A 14 -0.58 -10.86 -1.85
N ALA A 15 -0.72 -11.90 -1.03
CA ALA A 15 -2.00 -12.55 -0.84
C ALA A 15 -3.06 -11.63 -0.20
N TYR A 16 -2.64 -10.63 0.59
CA TYR A 16 -3.60 -9.76 1.26
C TYR A 16 -3.56 -8.31 0.79
N LEU A 17 -2.50 -7.88 0.12
CA LEU A 17 -2.33 -6.48 -0.23
C LEU A 17 -3.45 -5.95 -1.13
N ASP A 18 -3.89 -6.73 -2.09
CA ASP A 18 -4.95 -6.29 -2.98
C ASP A 18 -6.23 -5.97 -2.20
N GLY A 19 -6.61 -6.83 -1.27
CA GLY A 19 -7.79 -6.61 -0.44
C GLY A 19 -7.67 -5.38 0.44
N VAL A 20 -6.50 -5.19 1.08
CA VAL A 20 -6.26 -4.05 1.96
C VAL A 20 -6.29 -2.75 1.16
N LEU A 21 -5.55 -2.70 0.06
CA LEU A 21 -5.40 -1.46 -0.71
C LEU A 21 -6.70 -1.10 -1.45
N SER A 22 -7.42 -2.09 -1.98
CA SER A 22 -8.70 -1.80 -2.62
C SER A 22 -9.72 -1.32 -1.60
N SER A 23 -9.67 -1.83 -0.38
CA SER A 23 -10.54 -1.36 0.69
C SER A 23 -10.25 0.10 1.03
N LEU A 24 -8.98 0.47 1.12
CA LEU A 24 -8.59 1.86 1.37
C LEU A 24 -9.00 2.78 0.22
N GLU A 25 -8.87 2.29 -1.00
CA GLU A 25 -9.24 3.06 -2.18
C GLU A 25 -10.73 3.40 -2.20
N ARG A 26 -11.56 2.55 -1.62
CA ARG A 26 -13.01 2.75 -1.57
C ARG A 26 -13.46 3.64 -0.41
N GLN A 27 -12.54 4.09 0.44
CA GLN A 27 -12.90 4.98 1.54
C GLN A 27 -13.35 6.34 1.02
N THR A 28 -14.32 6.90 1.70
CA THR A 28 -14.81 8.24 1.35
C THR A 28 -13.93 9.34 1.92
N ILE A 29 -13.10 9.00 2.91
CA ILE A 29 -12.16 9.96 3.51
C ILE A 29 -10.97 10.06 2.58
N SER A 30 -10.60 11.28 2.20
CA SER A 30 -9.52 11.51 1.27
C SER A 30 -8.30 12.20 1.89
N ASN A 31 -8.31 12.45 3.20
CA ASN A 31 -7.24 13.15 3.89
C ASN A 31 -6.22 12.21 4.49
N PHE A 32 -5.84 11.17 3.74
CA PHE A 32 -4.84 10.25 4.25
C PHE A 32 -3.87 9.87 3.15
N GLU A 33 -2.68 9.47 3.57
CA GLU A 33 -1.71 8.90 2.65
C GLU A 33 -1.40 7.49 3.10
N VAL A 34 -0.99 6.65 2.16
CA VAL A 34 -0.63 5.27 2.44
C VAL A 34 0.84 5.08 2.14
N ILE A 35 1.57 4.56 3.11
CA ILE A 35 3.00 4.31 2.99
C ILE A 35 3.23 2.82 3.18
N LEU A 36 3.74 2.17 2.16
CA LEU A 36 4.09 0.76 2.22
C LEU A 36 5.57 0.64 2.47
N VAL A 37 5.93 0.05 3.60
CA VAL A 37 7.34 -0.18 3.94
C VAL A 37 7.66 -1.64 3.64
N ASP A 38 8.47 -1.86 2.62
CA ASP A 38 8.79 -3.21 2.19
C ASP A 38 10.08 -3.71 2.81
N ASN A 39 10.04 -4.90 3.37
CA ASN A 39 11.15 -5.51 4.09
C ASN A 39 11.79 -6.66 3.31
N GLY A 40 12.00 -6.44 2.03
CA GLY A 40 12.70 -7.41 1.20
C GLY A 40 11.82 -8.48 0.57
N SER A 41 10.62 -8.10 0.15
CA SER A 41 9.69 -9.04 -0.49
C SER A 41 10.25 -9.59 -1.80
N THR A 42 9.99 -10.86 -2.05
CA THR A 42 10.41 -11.53 -3.27
C THR A 42 9.22 -12.13 -4.03
N ASP A 43 7.99 -11.87 -3.60
CA ASP A 43 6.79 -12.46 -4.19
C ASP A 43 6.15 -11.59 -5.28
N GLY A 44 6.82 -10.50 -5.70
CA GLY A 44 6.27 -9.60 -6.69
C GLY A 44 5.30 -8.57 -6.14
N SER A 45 5.13 -8.50 -4.81
CA SER A 45 4.15 -7.59 -4.22
C SER A 45 4.48 -6.12 -4.49
N CYS A 46 5.76 -5.74 -4.50
CA CYS A 46 6.14 -4.36 -4.80
C CYS A 46 5.77 -3.96 -6.21
N ALA A 47 6.06 -4.82 -7.18
CA ALA A 47 5.70 -4.56 -8.58
C ALA A 47 4.19 -4.48 -8.76
N PHE A 48 3.46 -5.34 -8.07
CA PHE A 48 2.00 -5.33 -8.12
C PHE A 48 1.45 -4.00 -7.60
N VAL A 49 1.94 -3.54 -6.44
CA VAL A 49 1.46 -2.30 -5.86
C VAL A 49 1.80 -1.11 -6.75
N ALA A 50 3.00 -1.09 -7.31
CA ALA A 50 3.41 0.00 -8.19
C ALA A 50 2.52 0.09 -9.43
N ALA A 51 2.09 -1.05 -9.96
CA ALA A 51 1.26 -1.10 -11.15
C ALA A 51 -0.22 -0.80 -10.86
N GLU A 52 -0.76 -1.37 -9.78
CA GLU A 52 -2.20 -1.31 -9.51
C GLU A 52 -2.60 -0.20 -8.56
N TYR A 53 -1.67 0.24 -7.71
CA TYR A 53 -1.95 1.28 -6.71
C TYR A 53 -0.85 2.33 -6.72
N PRO A 54 -0.71 3.08 -7.83
CA PRO A 54 0.41 4.02 -7.97
C PRO A 54 0.37 5.19 -6.99
N TRP A 55 -0.75 5.40 -6.30
CA TRP A 55 -0.87 6.45 -5.30
C TRP A 55 -0.25 6.07 -3.96
N VAL A 56 0.19 4.83 -3.79
CA VAL A 56 0.83 4.38 -2.56
C VAL A 56 2.31 4.82 -2.58
N HIS A 57 2.75 5.42 -1.48
CA HIS A 57 4.17 5.70 -1.28
C HIS A 57 4.87 4.43 -0.85
N MET A 58 5.87 4.02 -1.60
CA MET A 58 6.58 2.78 -1.32
C MET A 58 7.99 3.08 -0.87
N ILE A 59 8.37 2.51 0.28
CA ILE A 59 9.72 2.59 0.84
C ILE A 59 10.28 1.18 0.90
N GLN A 60 11.43 0.98 0.29
CA GLN A 60 12.08 -0.33 0.24
C GLN A 60 13.37 -0.35 1.05
#